data_c3953f7213c70fb06c44129e9d73572c
#
_entry.id   c3953f7213c70fb06c44129e9d73572c
#
_cell.length_a   1.000
_cell.length_b   1.000
_cell.length_c   1.000
_cell.angle_alpha   90.00
_cell.angle_beta   90.00
_cell.angle_gamma   90.00
#
_symmetry.space_group_name_H-M   'P 1'
#
loop_
_entity.id
_entity.type
_entity.pdbx_description
1 polymer ?
#
loop_
_entity_poly.entity_id
_entity_poly.type
_entity_poly.pdbx_seq_one_letter_code
_entity_poly.pdbx_strand_id
1 'polypeptide(L)'
;MPHSAAANVLVFKTDKQGIAMKVYQGVMLTLEILVLIVKMYASWFYCIYRFFVPPEPKSVSGEVVLITGAGHGMGREMALRFGKLGSVVLCVDINPEGNQETADMIKANKGKAHTFRCDVTDRDSISELAANIRRQVGEVTILVNNAGVMPCKPLLDTSEKEIRTAFEVNVLAHLWLLQTFLPSMMEKNHGHIVAMSSMAGVLGLRNLVPYCGTKFAVRGMLEALHEELREDPRDFSGIKLTCICPYIVDTGLCKNPKIKFPSLMKIITAQEAADNILDAVRRNYSEITIPSSLYYINQMFRIFPRPVPLHLKDFLDSGLEAQ
;
A
#
# COMPACT_ATOMS: atom_id res chain seq x y z
N MET A 1 -32.73 61.35 -51.46
CA MET A 1 -31.76 60.33 -51.16
C MET A 1 -30.45 61.01 -50.77
N PRO A 2 -29.97 60.76 -49.58
CA PRO A 2 -28.68 60.16 -49.43
C PRO A 2 -28.66 59.15 -48.26
N HIS A 3 -28.01 58.08 -48.54
CA HIS A 3 -27.84 56.95 -47.62
C HIS A 3 -26.58 57.05 -46.78
N SER A 4 -26.71 56.68 -45.52
CA SER A 4 -25.84 55.77 -44.76
C SER A 4 -24.36 56.13 -44.59
N ALA A 5 -24.02 56.71 -43.43
CA ALA A 5 -22.68 56.67 -42.87
C ALA A 5 -22.74 56.61 -41.30
N ALA A 6 -23.37 55.61 -40.77
CA ALA A 6 -23.49 55.48 -39.31
C ALA A 6 -23.41 54.05 -38.75
N ALA A 7 -22.76 53.12 -39.48
CA ALA A 7 -22.73 51.71 -39.07
C ALA A 7 -21.36 51.15 -38.66
N ASN A 8 -20.25 51.93 -38.68
CA ASN A 8 -18.89 51.35 -38.49
C ASN A 8 -18.13 51.82 -37.25
N VAL A 9 -18.78 52.41 -36.22
CA VAL A 9 -18.02 52.90 -35.01
C VAL A 9 -18.20 52.01 -33.80
N LEU A 10 -19.08 50.99 -33.82
CA LEU A 10 -19.41 50.21 -32.63
C LEU A 10 -18.64 48.89 -32.46
N VAL A 11 -17.79 48.49 -33.40
CA VAL A 11 -17.13 47.15 -33.37
C VAL A 11 -15.75 47.18 -32.68
N PHE A 12 -15.13 48.33 -32.52
CA PHE A 12 -13.73 48.41 -31.98
C PHE A 12 -13.61 48.63 -30.48
N LYS A 13 -14.66 48.87 -29.70
CA LYS A 13 -14.55 49.13 -28.27
C LYS A 13 -14.61 47.90 -27.38
N THR A 14 -15.09 46.75 -27.87
CA THR A 14 -15.26 45.51 -27.11
C THR A 14 -13.99 44.64 -27.09
N ASP A 15 -13.01 44.87 -27.98
CA ASP A 15 -11.87 43.99 -28.13
C ASP A 15 -10.73 44.28 -27.16
N LYS A 16 -10.55 45.51 -26.73
CA LYS A 16 -9.45 45.88 -25.78
C LYS A 16 -9.62 45.31 -24.40
N GLN A 17 -10.82 45.22 -23.84
CA GLN A 17 -11.08 44.59 -22.57
C GLN A 17 -10.91 43.07 -22.65
N GLY A 18 -11.31 42.45 -23.74
CA GLY A 18 -11.09 41.05 -24.01
C GLY A 18 -9.62 40.68 -24.15
N ILE A 19 -8.82 41.53 -24.84
CA ILE A 19 -7.37 41.33 -24.98
C ILE A 19 -6.66 41.52 -23.64
N ALA A 20 -6.97 42.55 -22.86
CA ALA A 20 -6.40 42.77 -21.53
C ALA A 20 -6.67 41.61 -20.58
N MET A 21 -7.89 41.04 -20.60
CA MET A 21 -8.26 39.88 -19.78
C MET A 21 -7.46 38.63 -20.22
N LYS A 22 -7.33 38.38 -21.52
CA LYS A 22 -6.53 37.25 -22.03
C LYS A 22 -5.04 37.37 -21.64
N VAL A 23 -4.47 38.59 -21.74
CA VAL A 23 -3.09 38.85 -21.29
C VAL A 23 -2.94 38.61 -19.81
N TYR A 24 -3.89 39.12 -18.97
CA TYR A 24 -3.87 38.88 -17.52
C TYR A 24 -3.95 37.38 -17.21
N GLN A 25 -4.89 36.66 -17.81
CA GLN A 25 -5.00 35.21 -17.64
C GLN A 25 -3.72 34.47 -18.08
N GLY A 26 -3.11 34.88 -19.19
CA GLY A 26 -1.83 34.32 -19.65
C GLY A 26 -0.67 34.56 -18.66
N VAL A 27 -0.58 35.78 -18.11
CA VAL A 27 0.44 36.10 -17.08
C VAL A 27 0.18 35.27 -15.80
N MET A 28 -1.06 35.18 -15.32
CA MET A 28 -1.39 34.41 -14.14
C MET A 28 -1.07 32.92 -14.33
N LEU A 29 -1.46 32.33 -15.46
CA LEU A 29 -1.13 30.94 -15.79
C LEU A 29 0.39 30.71 -15.83
N THR A 30 1.14 31.65 -16.41
CA THR A 30 2.62 31.57 -16.46
C THR A 30 3.21 31.57 -15.05
N LEU A 31 2.72 32.43 -14.15
CA LEU A 31 3.15 32.48 -12.75
C LEU A 31 2.82 31.19 -12.01
N GLU A 32 1.60 30.64 -12.21
CA GLU A 32 1.19 29.35 -11.63
C GLU A 32 2.11 28.21 -12.10
N ILE A 33 2.45 28.16 -13.39
CA ILE A 33 3.37 27.17 -13.95
C ILE A 33 4.76 27.32 -13.33
N LEU A 34 5.27 28.55 -13.19
CA LEU A 34 6.57 28.79 -12.55
C LEU A 34 6.59 28.33 -11.10
N VAL A 35 5.53 28.64 -10.32
CA VAL A 35 5.38 28.17 -8.95
C VAL A 35 5.31 26.63 -8.89
N LEU A 36 4.58 26.01 -9.81
CA LEU A 36 4.52 24.56 -9.93
C LEU A 36 5.91 23.95 -10.18
N ILE A 37 6.65 24.50 -11.13
CA ILE A 37 8.01 24.03 -11.45
C ILE A 37 8.93 24.15 -10.22
N VAL A 38 8.89 25.27 -9.51
CA VAL A 38 9.68 25.45 -8.27
C VAL A 38 9.30 24.40 -7.22
N LYS A 39 7.99 24.15 -7.00
CA LYS A 39 7.51 23.11 -6.07
C LYS A 39 7.99 21.71 -6.49
N MET A 40 7.96 21.39 -7.78
CA MET A 40 8.44 20.09 -8.29
C MET A 40 9.93 19.89 -8.01
N TYR A 41 10.78 20.89 -8.30
CA TYR A 41 12.21 20.83 -8.01
C TYR A 41 12.49 20.75 -6.50
N ALA A 42 11.80 21.55 -5.69
CA ALA A 42 11.94 21.50 -4.24
C ALA A 42 11.58 20.10 -3.69
N SER A 43 10.49 19.51 -4.16
CA SER A 43 10.09 18.14 -3.79
C SER A 43 11.12 17.11 -4.25
N TRP A 44 11.67 17.25 -5.44
CA TRP A 44 12.70 16.35 -5.96
C TRP A 44 13.99 16.40 -5.12
N PHE A 45 14.49 17.61 -4.81
CA PHE A 45 15.65 17.78 -3.91
C PHE A 45 15.37 17.25 -2.51
N TYR A 46 14.14 17.43 -1.98
CA TYR A 46 13.74 16.86 -0.71
C TYR A 46 13.74 15.31 -0.74
N CYS A 47 13.28 14.69 -1.84
CA CYS A 47 13.36 13.23 -2.00
C CYS A 47 14.82 12.73 -2.02
N ILE A 48 15.72 13.44 -2.73
CA ILE A 48 17.15 13.12 -2.71
C ILE A 48 17.72 13.24 -1.29
N TYR A 49 17.43 14.33 -0.59
CA TYR A 49 17.85 14.49 0.80
C TYR A 49 17.36 13.34 1.68
N ARG A 50 16.07 12.95 1.56
CA ARG A 50 15.47 11.86 2.32
C ARG A 50 16.02 10.47 1.98
N PHE A 51 16.58 10.29 0.80
CA PHE A 51 17.30 9.07 0.45
C PHE A 51 18.58 8.89 1.29
N PHE A 52 19.31 9.98 1.56
CA PHE A 52 20.52 9.96 2.38
C PHE A 52 20.23 10.12 3.88
N VAL A 53 19.16 10.82 4.24
CA VAL A 53 18.76 11.10 5.63
C VAL A 53 17.34 10.60 5.85
N PRO A 54 17.16 9.31 6.18
CA PRO A 54 15.86 8.73 6.44
C PRO A 54 15.11 9.47 7.56
N PRO A 55 13.76 9.52 7.54
CA PRO A 55 12.99 10.06 8.66
C PRO A 55 13.27 9.29 9.95
N GLU A 56 13.24 9.98 11.08
CA GLU A 56 13.29 9.32 12.39
C GLU A 56 12.10 8.36 12.57
N PRO A 57 12.32 7.16 13.10
CA PRO A 57 11.27 6.19 13.30
C PRO A 57 10.35 6.61 14.46
N LYS A 58 9.05 6.77 14.18
CA LYS A 58 8.05 7.06 15.22
C LYS A 58 7.95 5.94 16.25
N SER A 59 7.57 6.29 17.48
CA SER A 59 7.16 5.30 18.48
C SER A 59 5.84 4.64 18.07
N VAL A 60 5.75 3.33 18.31
CA VAL A 60 4.50 2.56 18.20
C VAL A 60 4.07 2.02 19.57
N SER A 61 4.73 2.45 20.64
CA SER A 61 4.36 2.05 22.00
C SER A 61 2.99 2.61 22.37
N GLY A 62 2.12 1.75 22.89
CA GLY A 62 0.75 2.10 23.22
C GLY A 62 -0.24 2.05 22.04
N GLU A 63 0.24 1.92 20.78
CA GLU A 63 -0.62 1.74 19.62
C GLU A 63 -1.38 0.40 19.69
N VAL A 64 -2.63 0.39 19.25
CA VAL A 64 -3.46 -0.82 19.10
C VAL A 64 -3.33 -1.32 17.65
N VAL A 65 -2.59 -2.41 17.48
CA VAL A 65 -2.19 -2.92 16.17
C VAL A 65 -2.96 -4.17 15.83
N LEU A 66 -3.86 -4.09 14.85
CA LEU A 66 -4.57 -5.25 14.30
C LEU A 66 -3.78 -5.84 13.13
N ILE A 67 -3.48 -7.14 13.19
CA ILE A 67 -2.77 -7.86 12.13
C ILE A 67 -3.61 -9.05 11.70
N THR A 68 -4.06 -9.06 10.43
CA THR A 68 -4.74 -10.21 9.84
C THR A 68 -3.74 -11.24 9.33
N GLY A 69 -4.06 -12.54 9.44
CA GLY A 69 -3.12 -13.61 9.13
C GLY A 69 -1.94 -13.65 10.12
N ALA A 70 -2.22 -13.38 11.41
CA ALA A 70 -1.18 -13.29 12.45
C ALA A 70 -0.70 -14.67 12.96
N GLY A 71 -1.34 -15.76 12.55
CA GLY A 71 -1.05 -17.10 13.05
C GLY A 71 0.28 -17.68 12.57
N HIS A 72 0.86 -17.19 11.47
CA HIS A 72 2.14 -17.71 10.94
C HIS A 72 2.86 -16.69 10.03
N GLY A 73 4.05 -17.06 9.57
CA GLY A 73 4.80 -16.34 8.56
C GLY A 73 5.06 -14.86 8.90
N MET A 74 4.91 -13.97 7.91
CA MET A 74 5.14 -12.53 8.10
C MET A 74 4.19 -11.91 9.13
N GLY A 75 2.92 -12.36 9.19
CA GLY A 75 1.95 -11.86 10.17
C GLY A 75 2.40 -12.11 11.60
N ARG A 76 2.84 -13.34 11.90
CA ARG A 76 3.42 -13.71 13.21
C ARG A 76 4.65 -12.86 13.54
N GLU A 77 5.57 -12.75 12.60
CA GLU A 77 6.83 -12.03 12.82
C GLU A 77 6.60 -10.51 13.03
N MET A 78 5.65 -9.91 12.30
CA MET A 78 5.23 -8.52 12.56
C MET A 78 4.61 -8.38 13.95
N ALA A 79 3.71 -9.31 14.34
CA ALA A 79 3.04 -9.29 15.63
C ALA A 79 4.04 -9.33 16.80
N LEU A 80 5.05 -10.20 16.71
CA LEU A 80 6.13 -10.29 17.71
C LEU A 80 6.91 -8.98 17.85
N ARG A 81 7.22 -8.31 16.74
CA ARG A 81 7.97 -7.05 16.71
C ARG A 81 7.17 -5.88 17.25
N PHE A 82 5.90 -5.76 16.86
CA PHE A 82 5.03 -4.74 17.44
C PHE A 82 4.86 -4.93 18.95
N GLY A 83 4.66 -6.19 19.39
CA GLY A 83 4.57 -6.51 20.82
C GLY A 83 5.86 -6.14 21.60
N LYS A 84 7.04 -6.41 21.02
CA LYS A 84 8.34 -6.04 21.58
C LYS A 84 8.53 -4.53 21.73
N LEU A 85 7.92 -3.74 20.84
CA LEU A 85 7.97 -2.27 20.88
C LEU A 85 6.88 -1.64 21.77
N GLY A 86 6.12 -2.45 22.51
CA GLY A 86 5.13 -1.97 23.47
C GLY A 86 3.75 -1.66 22.89
N SER A 87 3.47 -2.09 21.66
CA SER A 87 2.11 -2.04 21.11
C SER A 87 1.21 -3.07 21.78
N VAL A 88 -0.11 -2.83 21.77
CA VAL A 88 -1.14 -3.83 22.07
C VAL A 88 -1.49 -4.53 20.76
N VAL A 89 -1.11 -5.80 20.61
CA VAL A 89 -1.26 -6.54 19.36
C VAL A 89 -2.57 -7.34 19.36
N LEU A 90 -3.38 -7.13 18.33
CA LEU A 90 -4.59 -7.91 18.06
C LEU A 90 -4.26 -8.92 16.96
N CYS A 91 -3.99 -10.14 17.36
CA CYS A 91 -3.75 -11.25 16.45
C CYS A 91 -5.07 -11.73 15.88
N VAL A 92 -5.28 -11.59 14.57
CA VAL A 92 -6.50 -12.00 13.87
C VAL A 92 -6.14 -13.05 12.83
N ASP A 93 -6.75 -14.23 12.93
CA ASP A 93 -6.53 -15.33 11.98
C ASP A 93 -7.79 -16.22 11.92
N ILE A 94 -7.93 -16.95 10.81
CA ILE A 94 -8.95 -18.01 10.69
C ILE A 94 -8.52 -19.28 11.47
N ASN A 95 -7.19 -19.49 11.60
CA ASN A 95 -6.59 -20.58 12.38
C ASN A 95 -6.39 -20.15 13.84
N PRO A 96 -7.20 -20.63 14.78
CA PRO A 96 -7.14 -20.22 16.18
C PRO A 96 -5.87 -20.72 16.89
N GLU A 97 -5.35 -21.89 16.53
CA GLU A 97 -4.16 -22.48 17.19
C GLU A 97 -2.91 -21.65 16.90
N GLY A 98 -2.60 -21.42 15.63
CA GLY A 98 -1.45 -20.60 15.23
C GLY A 98 -1.55 -19.15 15.73
N ASN A 99 -2.79 -18.64 15.81
CA ASN A 99 -3.08 -17.31 16.35
C ASN A 99 -2.78 -17.22 17.85
N GLN A 100 -3.18 -18.26 18.60
CA GLN A 100 -2.93 -18.36 20.04
C GLN A 100 -1.42 -18.50 20.34
N GLU A 101 -0.71 -19.35 19.58
CA GLU A 101 0.75 -19.48 19.69
C GLU A 101 1.45 -18.13 19.56
N THR A 102 1.07 -17.33 18.54
CA THR A 102 1.63 -16.00 18.33
C THR A 102 1.40 -15.08 19.52
N ALA A 103 0.18 -15.07 20.07
CA ALA A 103 -0.13 -14.27 21.24
C ALA A 103 0.64 -14.71 22.50
N ASP A 104 0.79 -16.01 22.68
CA ASP A 104 1.55 -16.57 23.83
C ASP A 104 3.04 -16.23 23.74
N MET A 105 3.63 -16.26 22.53
CA MET A 105 4.99 -15.80 22.29
C MET A 105 5.17 -14.30 22.63
N ILE A 106 4.19 -13.45 22.29
CA ILE A 106 4.22 -12.02 22.65
C ILE A 106 4.14 -11.86 24.17
N LYS A 107 3.22 -12.55 24.84
CA LYS A 107 3.02 -12.49 26.30
C LYS A 107 4.24 -13.02 27.07
N ALA A 108 4.87 -14.10 26.58
CA ALA A 108 6.11 -14.63 27.16
C ALA A 108 7.25 -13.61 27.17
N ASN A 109 7.27 -12.67 26.19
CA ASN A 109 8.19 -11.56 26.12
C ASN A 109 7.65 -10.27 26.78
N LYS A 110 6.68 -10.39 27.71
CA LYS A 110 6.06 -9.28 28.46
C LYS A 110 5.30 -8.27 27.58
N GLY A 111 4.98 -8.62 26.35
CA GLY A 111 4.12 -7.83 25.46
C GLY A 111 2.63 -8.05 25.77
N LYS A 112 1.79 -7.20 25.17
CA LYS A 112 0.33 -7.27 25.27
C LYS A 112 -0.25 -7.82 23.97
N ALA A 113 -1.02 -8.91 24.05
CA ALA A 113 -1.66 -9.50 22.88
C ALA A 113 -3.05 -10.06 23.21
N HIS A 114 -3.95 -9.91 22.25
CA HIS A 114 -5.29 -10.49 22.23
C HIS A 114 -5.45 -11.31 20.95
N THR A 115 -6.24 -12.37 21.01
CA THR A 115 -6.53 -13.24 19.87
C THR A 115 -7.99 -13.13 19.48
N PHE A 116 -8.24 -13.06 18.18
CA PHE A 116 -9.58 -13.06 17.60
C PHE A 116 -9.60 -14.01 16.41
N ARG A 117 -10.56 -14.93 16.38
CA ARG A 117 -10.82 -15.72 15.19
C ARG A 117 -11.73 -14.91 14.27
N CYS A 118 -11.35 -14.75 13.02
CA CYS A 118 -12.16 -14.05 12.02
C CYS A 118 -11.83 -14.57 10.61
N ASP A 119 -12.86 -14.88 9.86
CA ASP A 119 -12.76 -15.03 8.42
C ASP A 119 -12.90 -13.64 7.79
N VAL A 120 -11.82 -13.12 7.22
CA VAL A 120 -11.78 -11.79 6.62
C VAL A 120 -12.58 -11.69 5.31
N THR A 121 -13.08 -12.80 4.76
CA THR A 121 -13.97 -12.81 3.60
C THR A 121 -15.43 -12.61 4.00
N ASP A 122 -15.75 -12.82 5.27
CA ASP A 122 -17.10 -12.64 5.84
C ASP A 122 -17.23 -11.26 6.49
N ARG A 123 -18.08 -10.43 5.91
CA ARG A 123 -18.31 -9.06 6.36
C ARG A 123 -18.97 -8.97 7.74
N ASP A 124 -19.84 -9.92 8.07
CA ASP A 124 -20.50 -9.97 9.37
C ASP A 124 -19.48 -10.38 10.45
N SER A 125 -18.61 -11.33 10.16
CA SER A 125 -17.46 -11.70 11.01
C SER A 125 -16.55 -10.50 11.30
N ILE A 126 -16.26 -9.65 10.29
CA ILE A 126 -15.47 -8.43 10.49
C ILE A 126 -16.20 -7.40 11.39
N SER A 127 -17.51 -7.26 11.22
CA SER A 127 -18.32 -6.35 12.03
C SER A 127 -18.35 -6.79 13.50
N GLU A 128 -18.52 -8.09 13.74
CA GLU A 128 -18.45 -8.68 15.07
C GLU A 128 -17.05 -8.53 15.70
N LEU A 129 -15.99 -8.79 14.92
CA LEU A 129 -14.60 -8.55 15.31
C LEU A 129 -14.40 -7.11 15.81
N ALA A 130 -14.85 -6.11 15.05
CA ALA A 130 -14.69 -4.72 15.42
C ALA A 130 -15.43 -4.36 16.72
N ALA A 131 -16.66 -4.86 16.89
CA ALA A 131 -17.42 -4.68 18.13
C ALA A 131 -16.73 -5.31 19.35
N ASN A 132 -16.17 -6.50 19.18
CA ASN A 132 -15.44 -7.22 20.24
C ASN A 132 -14.13 -6.49 20.60
N ILE A 133 -13.35 -6.02 19.61
CA ILE A 133 -12.13 -5.26 19.84
C ILE A 133 -12.44 -3.97 20.60
N ARG A 134 -13.44 -3.21 20.15
CA ARG A 134 -13.83 -1.94 20.80
C ARG A 134 -14.20 -2.13 22.25
N ARG A 135 -14.93 -3.21 22.56
CA ARG A 135 -15.37 -3.52 23.94
C ARG A 135 -14.23 -3.97 24.85
N GLN A 136 -13.26 -4.76 24.32
CA GLN A 136 -12.24 -5.43 25.13
C GLN A 136 -10.93 -4.65 25.22
N VAL A 137 -10.59 -3.90 24.18
CA VAL A 137 -9.26 -3.28 24.04
C VAL A 137 -9.33 -1.78 23.74
N GLY A 138 -10.21 -1.38 22.82
CA GLY A 138 -10.34 0.00 22.35
C GLY A 138 -10.27 0.13 20.85
N GLU A 139 -10.01 1.35 20.35
CA GLU A 139 -9.97 1.62 18.92
C GLU A 139 -8.62 1.18 18.30
N VAL A 140 -8.69 0.58 17.13
CA VAL A 140 -7.52 0.20 16.34
C VAL A 140 -6.86 1.46 15.78
N THR A 141 -5.55 1.59 15.99
CA THR A 141 -4.76 2.72 15.51
C THR A 141 -3.80 2.33 14.38
N ILE A 142 -3.42 1.05 14.28
CA ILE A 142 -2.65 0.51 13.15
C ILE A 142 -3.36 -0.72 12.62
N LEU A 143 -3.75 -0.69 11.34
CA LEU A 143 -4.38 -1.82 10.65
C LEU A 143 -3.38 -2.42 9.66
N VAL A 144 -2.95 -3.67 9.90
CA VAL A 144 -2.08 -4.43 9.01
C VAL A 144 -2.91 -5.47 8.25
N ASN A 145 -3.31 -5.14 7.03
CA ASN A 145 -3.99 -6.03 6.11
C ASN A 145 -2.98 -6.99 5.48
N ASN A 146 -2.71 -8.12 6.16
CA ASN A 146 -1.69 -9.08 5.77
C ASN A 146 -2.25 -10.43 5.31
N ALA A 147 -3.43 -10.85 5.74
CA ALA A 147 -4.04 -12.10 5.29
C ALA A 147 -4.05 -12.18 3.74
N GLY A 148 -3.68 -13.33 3.22
CA GLY A 148 -3.59 -13.50 1.78
C GLY A 148 -3.39 -14.95 1.35
N VAL A 149 -3.84 -15.25 0.13
CA VAL A 149 -3.68 -16.55 -0.54
C VAL A 149 -3.04 -16.36 -1.91
N MET A 150 -2.31 -17.36 -2.40
CA MET A 150 -1.57 -17.28 -3.65
C MET A 150 -1.77 -18.57 -4.47
N PRO A 151 -2.80 -18.68 -5.32
CA PRO A 151 -2.86 -19.73 -6.32
C PRO A 151 -1.69 -19.54 -7.30
N CYS A 152 -0.88 -20.60 -7.46
CA CYS A 152 0.31 -20.61 -8.30
C CYS A 152 0.19 -21.69 -9.37
N LYS A 153 -0.55 -21.39 -10.45
CA LYS A 153 -0.84 -22.28 -11.59
C LYS A 153 -0.93 -21.48 -12.89
N PRO A 154 -0.74 -22.10 -14.05
CA PRO A 154 -1.16 -21.52 -15.32
C PRO A 154 -2.63 -21.07 -15.25
N LEU A 155 -2.96 -19.96 -15.91
CA LEU A 155 -4.32 -19.39 -15.84
C LEU A 155 -5.40 -20.39 -16.24
N LEU A 156 -5.14 -21.21 -17.28
CA LEU A 156 -6.11 -22.19 -17.78
C LEU A 156 -6.34 -23.37 -16.83
N ASP A 157 -5.41 -23.62 -15.90
CA ASP A 157 -5.48 -24.68 -14.89
C ASP A 157 -5.99 -24.15 -13.53
N THR A 158 -6.21 -22.83 -13.41
CA THR A 158 -6.72 -22.21 -12.18
C THR A 158 -8.24 -22.28 -12.17
N SER A 159 -8.82 -22.90 -11.15
CA SER A 159 -10.27 -23.04 -11.02
C SER A 159 -10.95 -21.70 -10.69
N GLU A 160 -12.23 -21.59 -11.04
CA GLU A 160 -13.06 -20.43 -10.66
C GLU A 160 -13.03 -20.18 -9.15
N LYS A 161 -13.09 -21.21 -8.34
CA LYS A 161 -13.04 -21.13 -6.88
C LYS A 161 -11.74 -20.49 -6.41
N GLU A 162 -10.59 -20.91 -6.95
CA GLU A 162 -9.28 -20.35 -6.59
C GLU A 162 -9.19 -18.87 -6.97
N ILE A 163 -9.71 -18.50 -8.14
CA ILE A 163 -9.74 -17.10 -8.59
C ILE A 163 -10.61 -16.26 -7.63
N ARG A 164 -11.84 -16.70 -7.35
CA ARG A 164 -12.76 -15.99 -6.44
C ARG A 164 -12.15 -15.84 -5.06
N THR A 165 -11.66 -16.93 -4.46
CA THR A 165 -11.02 -16.90 -3.13
C THR A 165 -9.83 -15.94 -3.11
N ALA A 166 -9.00 -15.89 -4.16
CA ALA A 166 -7.90 -14.94 -4.23
C ALA A 166 -8.37 -13.49 -4.20
N PHE A 167 -9.45 -13.15 -4.90
CA PHE A 167 -10.00 -11.79 -4.87
C PHE A 167 -10.73 -11.50 -3.56
N GLU A 168 -11.47 -12.43 -3.01
CA GLU A 168 -12.16 -12.27 -1.72
C GLU A 168 -11.17 -12.00 -0.58
N VAL A 169 -10.13 -12.82 -0.45
CA VAL A 169 -9.15 -12.68 0.63
C VAL A 169 -8.19 -11.51 0.39
N ASN A 170 -7.63 -11.40 -0.83
CA ASN A 170 -6.55 -10.44 -1.06
C ASN A 170 -7.04 -9.03 -1.39
N VAL A 171 -8.31 -8.84 -1.80
CA VAL A 171 -8.85 -7.55 -2.27
C VAL A 171 -10.06 -7.14 -1.46
N LEU A 172 -11.15 -7.90 -1.49
CA LEU A 172 -12.40 -7.51 -0.85
C LEU A 172 -12.25 -7.39 0.66
N ALA A 173 -11.53 -8.33 1.29
CA ALA A 173 -11.23 -8.27 2.72
C ALA A 173 -10.51 -6.96 3.11
N HIS A 174 -9.57 -6.44 2.29
CA HIS A 174 -8.94 -5.15 2.55
C HIS A 174 -9.96 -4.01 2.57
N LEU A 175 -10.91 -4.00 1.61
CA LEU A 175 -11.96 -2.97 1.55
C LEU A 175 -12.89 -3.04 2.75
N TRP A 176 -13.33 -4.26 3.16
CA TRP A 176 -14.20 -4.42 4.31
C TRP A 176 -13.54 -3.99 5.62
N LEU A 177 -12.26 -4.33 5.81
CA LEU A 177 -11.49 -3.91 6.97
C LEU A 177 -11.26 -2.38 6.97
N LEU A 178 -10.99 -1.78 5.82
CA LEU A 178 -10.89 -0.32 5.68
C LEU A 178 -12.21 0.36 6.04
N GLN A 179 -13.34 -0.08 5.47
CA GLN A 179 -14.65 0.48 5.80
C GLN A 179 -15.01 0.36 7.27
N THR A 180 -14.50 -0.66 7.96
CA THR A 180 -14.79 -0.92 9.36
C THR A 180 -13.93 -0.11 10.32
N PHE A 181 -12.62 0.05 10.04
CA PHE A 181 -11.67 0.63 10.98
C PHE A 181 -11.22 2.05 10.63
N LEU A 182 -11.26 2.46 9.35
CA LEU A 182 -10.86 3.79 8.93
C LEU A 182 -11.71 4.92 9.52
N PRO A 183 -13.04 4.80 9.69
CA PRO A 183 -13.85 5.89 10.24
C PRO A 183 -13.38 6.39 11.60
N SER A 184 -13.04 5.49 12.53
CA SER A 184 -12.53 5.88 13.86
C SER A 184 -11.14 6.54 13.79
N MET A 185 -10.30 6.12 12.83
CA MET A 185 -9.01 6.78 12.58
C MET A 185 -9.21 8.20 12.02
N MET A 186 -10.19 8.38 11.11
CA MET A 186 -10.53 9.70 10.55
C MET A 186 -11.09 10.64 11.62
N GLU A 187 -11.98 10.15 12.49
CA GLU A 187 -12.55 10.94 13.59
C GLU A 187 -11.46 11.50 14.52
N LYS A 188 -10.42 10.69 14.79
CA LYS A 188 -9.30 11.07 15.68
C LYS A 188 -8.14 11.73 14.94
N ASN A 189 -8.19 11.82 13.62
CA ASN A 189 -7.05 12.15 12.75
C ASN A 189 -5.76 11.44 13.20
N HIS A 190 -5.89 10.15 13.53
CA HIS A 190 -4.78 9.32 14.00
C HIS A 190 -4.97 7.89 13.52
N GLY A 191 -4.07 7.41 12.67
CA GLY A 191 -4.14 6.06 12.17
C GLY A 191 -3.00 5.70 11.21
N HIS A 192 -2.76 4.40 11.05
CA HIS A 192 -1.85 3.90 10.04
C HIS A 192 -2.39 2.62 9.39
N ILE A 193 -2.56 2.65 8.08
CA ILE A 193 -2.99 1.51 7.30
C ILE A 193 -1.79 0.93 6.57
N VAL A 194 -1.53 -0.36 6.79
CA VAL A 194 -0.46 -1.12 6.17
C VAL A 194 -1.10 -2.18 5.28
N ALA A 195 -0.87 -2.12 3.98
CA ALA A 195 -1.43 -3.08 3.03
C ALA A 195 -0.33 -3.95 2.42
N MET A 196 -0.50 -5.27 2.56
CA MET A 196 0.43 -6.24 1.99
C MET A 196 0.11 -6.49 0.52
N SER A 197 0.81 -5.78 -0.36
CA SER A 197 0.88 -6.10 -1.78
C SER A 197 1.97 -7.16 -2.04
N SER A 198 2.70 -7.05 -3.11
CA SER A 198 3.81 -7.94 -3.53
C SER A 198 4.56 -7.29 -4.69
N MET A 199 5.75 -7.78 -5.02
CA MET A 199 6.34 -7.53 -6.34
C MET A 199 5.43 -8.01 -7.48
N ALA A 200 4.54 -8.98 -7.23
CA ALA A 200 3.47 -9.36 -8.15
C ALA A 200 2.40 -8.27 -8.36
N GLY A 201 2.35 -7.23 -7.51
CA GLY A 201 1.56 -6.00 -7.69
C GLY A 201 2.32 -4.88 -8.39
N VAL A 202 3.57 -5.12 -8.77
CA VAL A 202 4.45 -4.18 -9.45
C VAL A 202 4.77 -4.64 -10.87
N LEU A 203 4.93 -5.95 -11.06
CA LEU A 203 5.20 -6.58 -12.35
C LEU A 203 4.44 -7.90 -12.49
N GLY A 204 4.09 -8.26 -13.74
CA GLY A 204 3.43 -9.54 -14.04
C GLY A 204 4.38 -10.71 -13.92
N LEU A 205 3.93 -11.78 -13.26
CA LEU A 205 4.68 -13.02 -13.06
C LEU A 205 3.95 -14.21 -13.69
N ARG A 206 4.71 -15.14 -14.26
CA ARG A 206 4.17 -16.39 -14.80
C ARG A 206 3.54 -17.21 -13.68
N ASN A 207 2.48 -17.97 -14.01
CA ASN A 207 1.72 -18.83 -13.09
C ASN A 207 0.97 -18.09 -11.96
N LEU A 208 0.96 -16.76 -11.98
CA LEU A 208 0.38 -15.92 -10.92
C LEU A 208 -0.66 -14.92 -11.46
N VAL A 209 -1.33 -15.20 -12.59
CA VAL A 209 -2.23 -14.21 -13.22
C VAL A 209 -3.30 -13.68 -12.26
N PRO A 210 -4.10 -14.49 -11.55
CA PRO A 210 -5.07 -14.00 -10.60
C PRO A 210 -4.40 -13.29 -9.42
N TYR A 211 -3.32 -13.86 -8.89
CA TYR A 211 -2.58 -13.26 -7.77
C TYR A 211 -2.00 -11.89 -8.12
N CYS A 212 -1.36 -11.75 -9.29
CA CYS A 212 -0.91 -10.45 -9.77
C CYS A 212 -2.07 -9.45 -9.83
N GLY A 213 -3.22 -9.85 -10.42
CA GLY A 213 -4.41 -9.02 -10.45
C GLY A 213 -4.81 -8.49 -9.08
N THR A 214 -4.84 -9.37 -8.06
CA THR A 214 -5.18 -8.98 -6.69
C THR A 214 -4.16 -8.01 -6.08
N LYS A 215 -2.86 -8.22 -6.31
CA LYS A 215 -1.80 -7.40 -5.71
C LYS A 215 -1.64 -6.03 -6.40
N PHE A 216 -1.92 -5.95 -7.70
CA PHE A 216 -2.10 -4.65 -8.39
C PHE A 216 -3.31 -3.90 -7.85
N ALA A 217 -4.45 -4.59 -7.61
CA ALA A 217 -5.64 -3.98 -7.03
C ALA A 217 -5.37 -3.38 -5.64
N VAL A 218 -4.70 -4.10 -4.74
CA VAL A 218 -4.32 -3.59 -3.39
C VAL A 218 -3.50 -2.31 -3.49
N ARG A 219 -2.56 -2.25 -4.41
CA ARG A 219 -1.71 -1.09 -4.62
C ARG A 219 -2.51 0.10 -5.15
N GLY A 220 -3.34 -0.11 -6.17
CA GLY A 220 -4.21 0.93 -6.74
C GLY A 220 -5.26 1.45 -5.75
N MET A 221 -5.84 0.57 -4.92
CA MET A 221 -6.77 0.97 -3.86
C MET A 221 -6.11 1.88 -2.83
N LEU A 222 -4.88 1.56 -2.43
CA LEU A 222 -4.18 2.38 -1.42
C LEU A 222 -3.76 3.73 -1.98
N GLU A 223 -3.36 3.78 -3.27
CA GLU A 223 -3.06 5.01 -3.98
C GLU A 223 -4.31 5.90 -4.10
N ALA A 224 -5.46 5.32 -4.48
CA ALA A 224 -6.73 6.04 -4.55
C ALA A 224 -7.20 6.55 -3.18
N LEU A 225 -7.08 5.73 -2.13
CA LEU A 225 -7.40 6.15 -0.76
C LEU A 225 -6.50 7.31 -0.28
N HIS A 226 -5.22 7.31 -0.69
CA HIS A 226 -4.33 8.42 -0.41
C HIS A 226 -4.85 9.74 -1.00
N GLU A 227 -5.31 9.70 -2.25
CA GLU A 227 -5.87 10.89 -2.90
C GLU A 227 -7.20 11.34 -2.26
N GLU A 228 -8.08 10.40 -1.89
CA GLU A 228 -9.30 10.72 -1.16
C GLU A 228 -9.01 11.45 0.16
N LEU A 229 -8.07 10.93 0.96
CA LEU A 229 -7.69 11.56 2.23
C LEU A 229 -6.97 12.90 2.04
N ARG A 230 -6.20 13.06 0.98
CA ARG A 230 -5.46 14.29 0.66
C ARG A 230 -6.39 15.41 0.16
N GLU A 231 -7.44 15.08 -0.58
CA GLU A 231 -8.36 16.03 -1.18
C GLU A 231 -9.59 16.33 -0.30
N ASP A 232 -9.79 15.58 0.78
CA ASP A 232 -10.87 15.86 1.74
C ASP A 232 -10.66 17.25 2.38
N PRO A 233 -11.69 18.09 2.49
CA PRO A 233 -11.57 19.42 3.10
C PRO A 233 -11.18 19.39 4.60
N ARG A 234 -11.36 18.25 5.26
CA ARG A 234 -10.86 18.02 6.61
C ARG A 234 -9.38 17.64 6.54
N ASP A 235 -8.60 18.00 7.54
CA ASP A 235 -7.19 17.58 7.62
C ASP A 235 -7.10 16.14 8.12
N PHE A 236 -6.61 15.24 7.26
CA PHE A 236 -6.28 13.85 7.59
C PHE A 236 -4.79 13.56 7.54
N SER A 237 -3.96 14.58 7.75
CA SER A 237 -2.49 14.42 7.76
C SER A 237 -1.98 13.48 8.86
N GLY A 238 -2.78 13.21 9.89
CA GLY A 238 -2.48 12.21 10.93
C GLY A 238 -2.66 10.76 10.49
N ILE A 239 -3.36 10.50 9.36
CA ILE A 239 -3.55 9.16 8.81
C ILE A 239 -2.41 8.83 7.86
N LYS A 240 -1.75 7.70 8.06
CA LYS A 240 -0.63 7.23 7.22
C LYS A 240 -1.01 5.97 6.49
N LEU A 241 -0.48 5.82 5.28
CA LEU A 241 -0.68 4.64 4.44
C LEU A 241 0.68 4.09 4.04
N THR A 242 0.87 2.78 4.16
CA THR A 242 2.10 2.09 3.73
C THR A 242 1.74 0.86 2.90
N CYS A 243 2.18 0.84 1.65
CA CYS A 243 2.10 -0.31 0.77
C CYS A 243 3.38 -1.12 0.84
N ILE A 244 3.29 -2.40 1.15
CA ILE A 244 4.44 -3.30 1.25
C ILE A 244 4.44 -4.23 0.03
N CYS A 245 5.55 -4.25 -0.71
CA CYS A 245 5.73 -5.08 -1.90
C CYS A 245 6.91 -6.05 -1.73
N PRO A 246 6.75 -7.15 -0.97
CA PRO A 246 7.79 -8.16 -0.81
C PRO A 246 8.02 -8.91 -2.13
N TYR A 247 9.27 -9.36 -2.35
CA TYR A 247 9.58 -10.31 -3.41
C TYR A 247 9.30 -11.74 -2.94
N ILE A 248 10.28 -12.59 -2.76
CA ILE A 248 10.11 -13.96 -2.26
C ILE A 248 10.49 -14.00 -0.80
N VAL A 249 9.51 -14.31 0.06
CA VAL A 249 9.70 -14.47 1.50
C VAL A 249 9.42 -15.92 1.88
N ASP A 250 10.32 -16.50 2.68
CA ASP A 250 10.18 -17.86 3.20
C ASP A 250 9.11 -17.90 4.32
N THR A 251 7.88 -18.11 3.91
CA THR A 251 6.71 -18.20 4.82
C THR A 251 5.89 -19.48 4.58
N GLY A 252 6.33 -20.33 3.64
CA GLY A 252 5.54 -21.47 3.17
C GLY A 252 4.43 -21.11 2.16
N LEU A 253 4.18 -19.82 1.91
CA LEU A 253 3.23 -19.40 0.86
C LEU A 253 3.80 -19.67 -0.55
N CYS A 254 5.11 -19.51 -0.71
CA CYS A 254 5.85 -19.72 -1.94
C CYS A 254 6.64 -21.03 -1.83
N LYS A 255 6.14 -22.13 -2.46
CA LYS A 255 6.72 -23.46 -2.23
C LYS A 255 7.93 -23.80 -3.13
N ASN A 256 7.95 -23.37 -4.38
CA ASN A 256 9.00 -23.75 -5.34
C ASN A 256 9.56 -22.49 -6.05
N PRO A 257 10.33 -21.64 -5.36
CA PRO A 257 10.93 -20.48 -5.99
C PRO A 257 12.07 -20.90 -6.93
N LYS A 258 12.02 -20.45 -8.18
CA LYS A 258 13.11 -20.57 -9.15
C LYS A 258 13.94 -19.30 -9.13
N ILE A 259 15.20 -19.39 -8.73
CA ILE A 259 16.13 -18.25 -8.69
C ILE A 259 17.44 -18.66 -9.36
N LYS A 260 17.73 -18.07 -10.51
CA LYS A 260 18.96 -18.33 -11.26
C LYS A 260 20.21 -17.76 -10.59
N PHE A 261 20.09 -16.60 -9.95
CA PHE A 261 21.18 -15.91 -9.30
C PHE A 261 20.88 -15.67 -7.80
N PRO A 262 21.06 -16.67 -6.91
CA PRO A 262 20.73 -16.54 -5.49
C PRO A 262 21.50 -15.45 -4.74
N SER A 263 22.72 -15.12 -5.20
CA SER A 263 23.52 -14.02 -4.63
C SER A 263 22.95 -12.63 -4.97
N LEU A 264 22.22 -12.50 -6.06
CA LEU A 264 21.60 -11.25 -6.49
C LEU A 264 20.15 -11.13 -6.02
N MET A 265 19.45 -12.26 -5.96
CA MET A 265 18.01 -12.33 -5.63
C MET A 265 17.81 -13.35 -4.50
N LYS A 266 18.18 -12.92 -3.29
CA LYS A 266 18.07 -13.76 -2.07
C LYS A 266 16.60 -13.99 -1.69
N ILE A 267 16.27 -15.20 -1.28
CA ILE A 267 15.04 -15.48 -0.53
C ILE A 267 15.16 -14.82 0.85
N ILE A 268 14.19 -14.03 1.21
CA ILE A 268 14.19 -13.26 2.46
C ILE A 268 13.47 -14.07 3.53
N THR A 269 14.00 -14.09 4.74
CA THR A 269 13.30 -14.72 5.87
C THR A 269 12.09 -13.89 6.30
N ALA A 270 11.09 -14.54 6.92
CA ALA A 270 9.95 -13.82 7.46
C ALA A 270 10.36 -12.78 8.52
N GLN A 271 11.43 -13.08 9.28
CA GLN A 271 12.02 -12.19 10.26
C GLN A 271 12.57 -10.91 9.61
N GLU A 272 13.44 -11.07 8.60
CA GLU A 272 14.04 -9.94 7.86
C GLU A 272 12.97 -9.10 7.17
N ALA A 273 11.95 -9.74 6.58
CA ALA A 273 10.82 -9.04 5.98
C ALA A 273 10.06 -8.20 7.02
N ALA A 274 9.75 -8.78 8.18
CA ALA A 274 9.04 -8.09 9.25
C ALA A 274 9.83 -6.91 9.83
N ASP A 275 11.16 -7.01 9.92
CA ASP A 275 12.02 -5.90 10.36
C ASP A 275 11.95 -4.73 9.36
N ASN A 276 12.03 -5.01 8.06
CA ASN A 276 11.89 -3.99 7.01
C ASN A 276 10.49 -3.36 7.01
N ILE A 277 9.43 -4.16 7.18
CA ILE A 277 8.06 -3.67 7.25
C ILE A 277 7.87 -2.73 8.44
N LEU A 278 8.36 -3.14 9.59
CA LEU A 278 8.23 -2.34 10.81
C LEU A 278 9.01 -1.02 10.72
N ASP A 279 10.22 -1.03 10.14
CA ASP A 279 10.98 0.20 9.89
C ASP A 279 10.21 1.13 8.93
N ALA A 280 9.64 0.59 7.86
CA ALA A 280 8.83 1.37 6.90
C ALA A 280 7.60 2.01 7.56
N VAL A 281 6.86 1.25 8.37
CA VAL A 281 5.69 1.74 9.13
C VAL A 281 6.11 2.84 10.10
N ARG A 282 7.20 2.64 10.83
CA ARG A 282 7.69 3.62 11.78
C ARG A 282 8.23 4.90 11.13
N ARG A 283 8.74 4.82 9.90
CA ARG A 283 9.21 5.98 9.12
C ARG A 283 8.13 6.59 8.23
N ASN A 284 6.91 6.06 8.26
CA ASN A 284 5.78 6.48 7.41
C ASN A 284 6.11 6.47 5.91
N TYR A 285 6.84 5.47 5.44
CA TYR A 285 7.06 5.30 4.01
C TYR A 285 5.75 4.91 3.33
N SER A 286 5.42 5.57 2.23
CA SER A 286 4.18 5.30 1.49
C SER A 286 4.20 3.97 0.75
N GLU A 287 5.35 3.60 0.19
CA GLU A 287 5.55 2.32 -0.51
C GLU A 287 6.98 1.84 -0.33
N ILE A 288 7.15 0.54 -0.07
CA ILE A 288 8.46 -0.11 -0.10
C ILE A 288 8.39 -1.44 -0.83
N THR A 289 9.51 -1.81 -1.47
CA THR A 289 9.77 -3.20 -1.88
C THR A 289 10.73 -3.86 -0.90
N ILE A 290 10.68 -5.17 -0.79
CA ILE A 290 11.62 -5.95 0.02
C ILE A 290 12.23 -7.02 -0.89
N PRO A 291 13.52 -6.91 -1.28
CA PRO A 291 14.48 -5.84 -0.97
C PRO A 291 14.14 -4.46 -1.56
N SER A 292 14.60 -3.40 -0.90
CA SER A 292 14.33 -2.01 -1.32
C SER A 292 14.94 -1.65 -2.70
N SER A 293 16.02 -2.31 -3.09
CA SER A 293 16.65 -2.13 -4.42
C SER A 293 15.71 -2.40 -5.58
N LEU A 294 14.76 -3.31 -5.43
CA LEU A 294 13.79 -3.66 -6.47
C LEU A 294 12.86 -2.49 -6.82
N TYR A 295 12.59 -1.59 -5.89
CA TYR A 295 11.81 -0.38 -6.16
C TYR A 295 12.50 0.48 -7.22
N TYR A 296 13.75 0.82 -6.99
CA TYR A 296 14.52 1.69 -7.89
C TYR A 296 14.76 1.03 -9.25
N ILE A 297 15.08 -0.25 -9.27
CA ILE A 297 15.26 -1.03 -10.51
C ILE A 297 13.96 -1.01 -11.33
N ASN A 298 12.81 -1.25 -10.70
CA ASN A 298 11.52 -1.24 -11.39
C ASN A 298 11.19 0.17 -11.94
N GLN A 299 11.39 1.24 -11.16
CA GLN A 299 11.15 2.61 -11.62
C GLN A 299 12.04 2.97 -12.81
N MET A 300 13.31 2.62 -12.76
CA MET A 300 14.24 2.82 -13.85
C MET A 300 13.79 2.10 -15.14
N PHE A 301 13.37 0.83 -15.03
CA PHE A 301 12.95 0.08 -16.21
C PHE A 301 11.60 0.51 -16.79
N ARG A 302 10.75 1.19 -16.01
CA ARG A 302 9.49 1.77 -16.52
C ARG A 302 9.67 2.93 -17.49
N ILE A 303 10.84 3.55 -17.52
CA ILE A 303 11.18 4.61 -18.47
C ILE A 303 11.42 4.05 -19.89
N PHE A 304 11.78 2.76 -19.98
CA PHE A 304 12.10 2.11 -21.25
C PHE A 304 10.89 1.46 -21.91
N PRO A 305 10.87 1.32 -23.25
CA PRO A 305 9.88 0.53 -23.95
C PRO A 305 9.83 -0.92 -23.45
N ARG A 306 8.63 -1.51 -23.47
CA ARG A 306 8.33 -2.85 -22.91
C ARG A 306 9.33 -3.97 -23.26
N PRO A 307 9.91 -4.07 -24.47
CA PRO A 307 10.89 -5.13 -24.78
C PRO A 307 12.15 -5.09 -23.91
N VAL A 308 12.61 -3.90 -23.49
CA VAL A 308 13.87 -3.75 -22.75
C VAL A 308 13.83 -4.45 -21.37
N PRO A 309 12.85 -4.19 -20.49
CA PRO A 309 12.76 -4.94 -19.23
C PRO A 309 12.49 -6.43 -19.40
N LEU A 310 11.92 -6.88 -20.52
CA LEU A 310 11.73 -8.30 -20.78
C LEU A 310 13.06 -9.04 -20.96
N HIS A 311 14.05 -8.46 -21.65
CA HIS A 311 15.38 -9.05 -21.77
C HIS A 311 16.05 -9.25 -20.40
N LEU A 312 15.92 -8.30 -19.49
CA LEU A 312 16.43 -8.47 -18.13
C LEU A 312 15.69 -9.58 -17.38
N LYS A 313 14.36 -9.63 -17.52
CA LYS A 313 13.55 -10.67 -16.90
C LYS A 313 13.94 -12.06 -17.39
N ASP A 314 14.13 -12.21 -18.69
CA ASP A 314 14.55 -13.47 -19.30
C ASP A 314 15.98 -13.86 -18.86
N PHE A 315 16.87 -12.88 -18.74
CA PHE A 315 18.22 -13.10 -18.22
C PHE A 315 18.23 -13.57 -16.77
N LEU A 316 17.43 -12.94 -15.92
CA LEU A 316 17.31 -13.27 -14.50
C LEU A 316 16.62 -14.62 -14.29
N ASP A 317 15.78 -15.06 -15.22
CA ASP A 317 15.04 -16.34 -15.20
C ASP A 317 14.56 -16.74 -13.79
N SER A 318 13.91 -15.79 -13.14
CA SER A 318 13.40 -15.94 -11.77
C SER A 318 11.88 -15.93 -11.76
N GLY A 319 11.29 -16.79 -10.94
CA GLY A 319 9.84 -16.93 -10.87
C GLY A 319 9.39 -18.04 -9.93
N LEU A 320 8.18 -18.53 -10.16
CA LEU A 320 7.59 -19.64 -9.42
C LEU A 320 7.21 -20.75 -10.39
N GLU A 321 7.52 -21.98 -10.02
CA GLU A 321 7.00 -23.15 -10.70
C GLU A 321 5.55 -23.39 -10.28
N ALA A 322 4.74 -23.94 -11.19
CA ALA A 322 3.35 -24.28 -10.90
C ALA A 322 3.27 -25.34 -9.77
N GLN A 323 2.26 -25.23 -8.92
CA GLN A 323 1.99 -26.12 -7.80
C GLN A 323 0.75 -26.96 -8.07
#